data_268c9e5b5e021b3ff9ed3d0a19ea0fc2
#
_entry.id   268c9e5b5e021b3ff9ed3d0a19ea0fc2
#
_cell.length_a   1.000
_cell.length_b   1.000
_cell.length_c   1.000
_cell.angle_alpha   90.00
_cell.angle_beta   90.00
_cell.angle_gamma   90.00
#
_symmetry.space_group_name_H-M   'P 1'
#
loop_
_entity.id
_entity.type
_entity.pdbx_description
1 polymer ?
#
loop_
_entity_poly.entity_id
_entity_poly.type
_entity_poly.pdbx_seq_one_letter_code
_entity_poly.pdbx_strand_id
1 'polypeptide(L)'
;MFRSGRHQDSAIVHAIYWLGKTHSIAEAPAQVPEFTASDEQIQAVQERWQDFQQKSRAGQAAAIELTADDINSLIAANRSARWKAFVSIEGNRLRLQTSVPLAEFFGWSPYYFNDNIVIELRGAESLEHPQLNAIIVNNQPVPKNLLGWKYRSKQLADYIAEYRDNYGVGTIEIRDGKLILRSRSD
;
A
#
# COMPACT_ATOMS: atom_id res chain seq x y z
N MET A 1 4.96 23.58 -32.07
CA MET A 1 3.88 22.60 -32.31
C MET A 1 3.55 21.93 -30.97
N PHE A 2 2.64 22.55 -30.20
CA PHE A 2 2.31 22.15 -28.82
C PHE A 2 1.03 21.31 -28.85
N ARG A 3 1.14 20.01 -28.61
CA ARG A 3 -0.03 19.12 -28.39
C ARG A 3 0.35 17.97 -27.45
N SER A 4 0.60 18.24 -26.18
CA SER A 4 0.82 17.19 -25.18
C SER A 4 0.20 17.43 -23.80
N GLY A 5 -0.48 18.57 -23.57
CA GLY A 5 -1.00 18.93 -22.25
C GLY A 5 -2.34 18.29 -21.84
N ARG A 6 -3.20 17.90 -22.78
CA ARG A 6 -4.60 17.58 -22.48
C ARG A 6 -4.88 16.18 -21.90
N HIS A 7 -3.96 15.24 -21.99
CA HIS A 7 -4.17 13.90 -21.41
C HIS A 7 -3.69 13.75 -19.96
N GLN A 8 -2.75 14.60 -19.51
CA GLN A 8 -2.28 14.58 -18.12
C GLN A 8 -3.31 15.17 -17.16
N ASP A 9 -4.01 16.22 -17.57
CA ASP A 9 -5.05 16.88 -16.75
C ASP A 9 -6.25 15.96 -16.49
N SER A 10 -6.58 15.09 -17.44
CA SER A 10 -7.72 14.18 -17.33
C SER A 10 -7.53 13.13 -16.22
N ALA A 11 -6.35 12.53 -16.08
CA ALA A 11 -6.11 11.46 -15.09
C ALA A 11 -6.10 12.00 -13.66
N ILE A 12 -5.47 13.16 -13.44
CA ILE A 12 -5.47 13.84 -12.13
C ILE A 12 -6.88 14.24 -11.74
N VAL A 13 -7.65 14.81 -12.67
CA VAL A 13 -9.07 15.19 -12.44
C VAL A 13 -9.90 13.96 -12.08
N HIS A 14 -9.71 12.82 -12.78
CA HIS A 14 -10.42 11.59 -12.46
C HIS A 14 -10.02 11.02 -11.09
N ALA A 15 -8.72 11.09 -10.73
CA ALA A 15 -8.23 10.67 -9.41
C ALA A 15 -8.82 11.52 -8.29
N ILE A 16 -8.78 12.85 -8.44
CA ILE A 16 -9.35 13.80 -7.45
C ILE A 16 -10.88 13.60 -7.35
N TYR A 17 -11.57 13.44 -8.49
CA TYR A 17 -13.01 13.19 -8.50
C TYR A 17 -13.36 11.87 -7.81
N TRP A 18 -12.58 10.81 -8.05
CA TRP A 18 -12.78 9.51 -7.42
C TRP A 18 -12.49 9.58 -5.91
N LEU A 19 -11.37 10.19 -5.51
CA LEU A 19 -11.02 10.42 -4.10
C LEU A 19 -12.08 11.29 -3.39
N GLY A 20 -12.63 12.29 -4.07
CA GLY A 20 -13.75 13.07 -3.55
C GLY A 20 -15.02 12.23 -3.32
N LYS A 21 -15.32 11.30 -4.23
CA LYS A 21 -16.44 10.36 -4.07
C LYS A 21 -16.26 9.36 -2.94
N THR A 22 -15.01 8.96 -2.64
CA THR A 22 -14.68 8.06 -1.53
C THR A 22 -14.64 8.77 -0.19
N HIS A 23 -14.81 10.09 -0.16
CA HIS A 23 -14.62 10.94 1.02
C HIS A 23 -13.22 10.76 1.65
N SER A 24 -12.23 10.44 0.82
CA SER A 24 -10.84 10.21 1.26
C SER A 24 -10.12 11.50 1.64
N ILE A 25 -10.62 12.66 1.21
CA ILE A 25 -10.04 13.99 1.53
C ILE A 25 -10.95 14.69 2.54
N ALA A 26 -10.40 15.07 3.69
CA ALA A 26 -11.11 15.76 4.76
C ALA A 26 -10.26 16.87 5.36
N GLU A 27 -10.90 17.86 6.01
CA GLU A 27 -10.21 18.97 6.70
C GLU A 27 -9.71 18.59 8.10
N ALA A 28 -10.11 17.44 8.62
CA ALA A 28 -9.68 16.94 9.92
C ALA A 28 -9.10 15.50 9.80
N PRO A 29 -8.16 15.12 10.67
CA PRO A 29 -7.64 13.76 10.69
C PRO A 29 -8.73 12.78 11.14
N ALA A 30 -8.73 11.57 10.54
CA ALA A 30 -9.49 10.45 11.06
C ALA A 30 -8.77 9.84 12.26
N GLN A 31 -9.53 9.23 13.16
CA GLN A 31 -8.96 8.47 14.26
C GLN A 31 -8.43 7.15 13.72
N VAL A 32 -7.12 6.95 13.79
CA VAL A 32 -6.44 5.69 13.46
C VAL A 32 -6.12 4.99 14.78
N PRO A 33 -6.33 3.67 14.91
CA PRO A 33 -5.96 2.94 16.11
C PRO A 33 -4.47 3.10 16.43
N GLU A 34 -4.18 3.34 17.70
CA GLU A 34 -2.81 3.42 18.17
C GLU A 34 -2.25 2.03 18.41
N PHE A 35 -1.04 1.79 17.95
CA PHE A 35 -0.31 0.55 18.18
C PHE A 35 1.07 0.86 18.76
N THR A 36 1.40 0.16 19.84
CA THR A 36 2.71 0.25 20.49
C THR A 36 3.37 -1.13 20.41
N ALA A 37 4.57 -1.18 19.85
CA ALA A 37 5.39 -2.37 19.81
C ALA A 37 6.59 -2.23 20.76
N SER A 38 7.02 -3.33 21.35
CA SER A 38 8.30 -3.36 22.07
C SER A 38 9.47 -3.35 21.09
N ASP A 39 10.64 -2.94 21.57
CA ASP A 39 11.86 -2.94 20.74
C ASP A 39 12.19 -4.34 20.24
N GLU A 40 11.93 -5.40 21.04
CA GLU A 40 12.13 -6.79 20.66
C GLU A 40 11.19 -7.21 19.53
N GLN A 41 9.91 -6.80 19.58
CA GLN A 41 8.95 -7.09 18.50
C GLN A 41 9.38 -6.41 17.19
N ILE A 42 9.78 -5.14 17.27
CA ILE A 42 10.27 -4.38 16.11
C ILE A 42 11.51 -5.07 15.53
N GLN A 43 12.48 -5.39 16.36
CA GLN A 43 13.72 -6.03 15.92
C GLN A 43 13.45 -7.39 15.27
N ALA A 44 12.63 -8.25 15.89
CA ALA A 44 12.31 -9.57 15.37
C ALA A 44 11.66 -9.51 13.97
N VAL A 45 10.73 -8.60 13.72
CA VAL A 45 10.12 -8.46 12.38
C VAL A 45 11.09 -7.83 11.37
N GLN A 46 11.93 -6.88 11.80
CA GLN A 46 12.93 -6.27 10.92
C GLN A 46 13.99 -7.30 10.49
N GLU A 47 14.45 -8.17 11.37
CA GLU A 47 15.39 -9.24 11.03
C GLU A 47 14.80 -10.23 10.01
N ARG A 48 13.54 -10.66 10.21
CA ARG A 48 12.83 -11.52 9.23
C ARG A 48 12.66 -10.83 7.87
N TRP A 49 12.34 -9.54 7.88
CA TRP A 49 12.21 -8.75 6.66
C TRP A 49 13.54 -8.61 5.91
N GLN A 50 14.64 -8.33 6.64
CA GLN A 50 15.98 -8.23 6.06
C GLN A 50 16.45 -9.58 5.48
N ASP A 51 16.22 -10.69 6.18
CA ASP A 51 16.55 -12.04 5.68
C ASP A 51 15.78 -12.34 4.38
N PHE A 52 14.48 -12.06 4.35
CA PHE A 52 13.68 -12.19 3.14
C PHE A 52 14.26 -11.38 1.99
N GLN A 53 14.57 -10.09 2.21
CA GLN A 53 15.12 -9.22 1.19
C GLN A 53 16.49 -9.67 0.70
N GLN A 54 17.35 -10.14 1.60
CA GLN A 54 18.69 -10.64 1.26
C GLN A 54 18.60 -11.86 0.36
N LYS A 55 17.77 -12.84 0.72
CA LYS A 55 17.54 -14.05 -0.07
C LYS A 55 16.95 -13.74 -1.43
N SER A 56 15.93 -12.86 -1.46
CA SER A 56 15.30 -12.45 -2.70
C SER A 56 16.27 -11.75 -3.66
N ARG A 57 17.11 -10.85 -3.16
CA ARG A 57 18.15 -10.18 -3.98
C ARG A 57 19.25 -11.12 -4.47
N ALA A 58 19.48 -12.21 -3.75
CA ALA A 58 20.40 -13.26 -4.17
C ALA A 58 19.78 -14.24 -5.19
N GLY A 59 18.55 -13.99 -5.68
CA GLY A 59 17.83 -14.89 -6.58
C GLY A 59 17.38 -16.19 -5.92
N GLN A 60 17.37 -16.25 -4.59
CA GLN A 60 16.96 -17.43 -3.85
C GLN A 60 15.44 -17.39 -3.60
N ALA A 61 14.80 -18.56 -3.68
CA ALA A 61 13.40 -18.68 -3.30
C ALA A 61 13.25 -18.37 -1.80
N ALA A 62 12.43 -17.38 -1.49
CA ALA A 62 12.15 -16.93 -0.13
C ALA A 62 10.67 -16.61 0.06
N ALA A 63 10.19 -16.80 1.29
CA ALA A 63 8.87 -16.38 1.70
C ALA A 63 8.94 -15.75 3.09
N ILE A 64 8.06 -14.78 3.33
CA ILE A 64 7.85 -14.19 4.66
C ILE A 64 6.36 -14.15 4.95
N GLU A 65 5.98 -14.57 6.15
CA GLU A 65 4.63 -14.44 6.69
C GLU A 65 4.61 -13.32 7.73
N LEU A 66 3.69 -12.38 7.58
CA LEU A 66 3.52 -11.23 8.47
C LEU A 66 2.10 -11.23 9.04
N THR A 67 2.00 -11.20 10.35
CA THR A 67 0.74 -10.92 11.05
C THR A 67 0.39 -9.44 10.99
N ALA A 68 -0.82 -9.06 11.40
CA ALA A 68 -1.19 -7.65 11.56
C ALA A 68 -0.25 -6.95 12.56
N ASP A 69 0.11 -7.61 13.67
CA ASP A 69 1.02 -7.06 14.68
C ASP A 69 2.44 -6.86 14.12
N ASP A 70 2.93 -7.77 13.30
CA ASP A 70 4.21 -7.60 12.61
C ASP A 70 4.22 -6.34 11.74
N ILE A 71 3.16 -6.16 10.94
CA ILE A 71 3.04 -4.99 10.04
C ILE A 71 2.90 -3.71 10.88
N ASN A 72 2.08 -3.72 11.93
CA ASN A 72 1.91 -2.57 12.81
C ASN A 72 3.21 -2.24 13.58
N SER A 73 4.03 -3.24 13.93
CA SER A 73 5.36 -3.04 14.52
C SER A 73 6.30 -2.30 13.54
N LEU A 74 6.29 -2.66 12.26
CA LEU A 74 7.04 -1.94 11.22
C LEU A 74 6.52 -0.51 11.01
N ILE A 75 5.20 -0.30 11.05
CA ILE A 75 4.58 1.02 11.00
C ILE A 75 5.01 1.86 12.22
N ALA A 76 4.96 1.29 13.43
CA ALA A 76 5.36 1.96 14.67
C ALA A 76 6.85 2.35 14.68
N ALA A 77 7.71 1.55 14.06
CA ALA A 77 9.14 1.84 13.90
C ALA A 77 9.40 2.99 12.91
N ASN A 78 8.51 3.21 11.95
CA ASN A 78 8.65 4.26 10.94
C ASN A 78 8.06 5.59 11.44
N ARG A 79 8.91 6.57 11.72
CA ARG A 79 8.51 7.89 12.24
C ARG A 79 7.49 8.64 11.37
N SER A 80 7.53 8.45 10.04
CA SER A 80 6.60 9.11 9.12
C SER A 80 5.25 8.40 9.01
N ALA A 81 5.17 7.12 9.36
CA ALA A 81 3.95 6.30 9.29
C ALA A 81 3.28 6.10 10.66
N ARG A 82 4.04 6.21 11.75
CA ARG A 82 3.56 6.05 13.11
C ARG A 82 2.36 6.97 13.37
N TRP A 83 1.30 6.42 13.96
CA TRP A 83 0.02 7.09 14.26
C TRP A 83 -0.81 7.51 13.03
N LYS A 84 -0.32 7.25 11.82
CA LYS A 84 -0.98 7.61 10.57
C LYS A 84 -1.54 6.41 9.82
N ALA A 85 -1.16 5.20 10.21
CA ALA A 85 -1.61 3.96 9.57
C ALA A 85 -1.77 2.85 10.60
N PHE A 86 -2.74 1.97 10.36
CA PHE A 86 -2.98 0.77 11.15
C PHE A 86 -3.52 -0.34 10.25
N VAL A 87 -3.05 -1.56 10.45
CA VAL A 87 -3.44 -2.74 9.68
C VAL A 87 -4.16 -3.74 10.57
N SER A 88 -5.25 -4.31 10.07
CA SER A 88 -5.87 -5.53 10.60
C SER A 88 -5.99 -6.57 9.50
N ILE A 89 -5.91 -7.86 9.86
CA ILE A 89 -6.07 -8.97 8.91
C ILE A 89 -7.05 -9.96 9.49
N GLU A 90 -8.12 -10.25 8.73
CA GLU A 90 -9.16 -11.20 9.10
C GLU A 90 -9.36 -12.20 7.95
N GLY A 91 -8.99 -13.47 8.19
CA GLY A 91 -9.04 -14.49 7.15
C GLY A 91 -8.16 -14.15 5.94
N ASN A 92 -8.80 -13.90 4.79
CA ASN A 92 -8.15 -13.49 3.54
C ASN A 92 -8.29 -11.99 3.22
N ARG A 93 -8.67 -11.19 4.22
CA ARG A 93 -8.93 -9.76 4.07
C ARG A 93 -7.97 -8.94 4.92
N LEU A 94 -7.22 -8.06 4.28
CA LEU A 94 -6.39 -7.04 4.91
C LEU A 94 -7.12 -5.70 4.86
N ARG A 95 -7.18 -5.02 5.99
CA ARG A 95 -7.70 -3.67 6.11
C ARG A 95 -6.58 -2.74 6.55
N LEU A 96 -6.37 -1.67 5.78
CA LEU A 96 -5.45 -0.57 6.11
C LEU A 96 -6.28 0.68 6.39
N GLN A 97 -6.19 1.19 7.61
CA GLN A 97 -6.74 2.49 7.99
C GLN A 97 -5.62 3.53 7.95
N THR A 98 -5.87 4.66 7.31
CA THR A 98 -4.87 5.72 7.21
C THR A 98 -5.46 7.09 7.50
N SER A 99 -4.63 8.00 8.05
CA SER A 99 -4.90 9.42 8.16
C SER A 99 -3.60 10.19 7.97
N VAL A 100 -3.38 10.71 6.76
CA VAL A 100 -2.10 11.31 6.38
C VAL A 100 -2.30 12.77 5.97
N PRO A 101 -1.55 13.72 6.57
CA PRO A 101 -1.62 15.12 6.16
C PRO A 101 -1.19 15.30 4.71
N LEU A 102 -2.04 15.89 3.86
CA LEU A 102 -1.70 16.15 2.46
C LEU A 102 -0.65 17.26 2.29
N ALA A 103 -0.44 18.07 3.33
CA ALA A 103 0.62 19.06 3.35
C ALA A 103 2.02 18.43 3.17
N GLU A 104 2.24 17.21 3.66
CA GLU A 104 3.53 16.50 3.55
C GLU A 104 3.87 16.11 2.10
N PHE A 105 2.86 15.93 1.22
CA PHE A 105 3.05 15.44 -0.15
C PHE A 105 2.78 16.51 -1.21
N PHE A 106 1.77 17.34 -0.97
CA PHE A 106 1.24 18.28 -1.98
C PHE A 106 1.23 19.73 -1.49
N GLY A 107 1.61 19.99 -0.23
CA GLY A 107 1.48 21.32 0.38
C GLY A 107 0.03 21.74 0.66
N TRP A 108 -0.92 20.83 0.59
CA TRP A 108 -2.36 21.11 0.82
C TRP A 108 -2.67 21.06 2.32
N SER A 109 -2.70 22.22 2.95
CA SER A 109 -3.12 22.37 4.34
C SER A 109 -4.48 23.08 4.36
N PRO A 110 -5.42 22.68 5.21
CA PRO A 110 -5.36 21.70 6.31
C PRO A 110 -5.85 20.28 5.97
N TYR A 111 -5.76 19.83 4.74
CA TYR A 111 -6.39 18.60 4.29
C TYR A 111 -5.62 17.34 4.67
N TYR A 112 -6.39 16.26 4.92
CA TYR A 112 -5.92 14.92 5.24
C TYR A 112 -6.43 13.91 4.22
N PHE A 113 -5.62 12.90 3.95
CA PHE A 113 -6.04 11.70 3.23
C PHE A 113 -6.45 10.65 4.28
N ASN A 114 -7.77 10.46 4.43
CA ASN A 114 -8.37 9.55 5.40
C ASN A 114 -8.98 8.37 4.66
N ASP A 115 -8.38 7.19 4.76
CA ASP A 115 -8.86 6.02 4.04
C ASP A 115 -8.99 4.78 4.90
N ASN A 116 -9.94 3.94 4.48
CA ASN A 116 -10.13 2.58 4.92
C ASN A 116 -10.02 1.69 3.68
N ILE A 117 -8.80 1.21 3.42
CA ILE A 117 -8.48 0.39 2.25
C ILE A 117 -8.64 -1.08 2.65
N VAL A 118 -9.47 -1.81 1.92
CA VAL A 118 -9.66 -3.25 2.10
C VAL A 118 -9.10 -3.96 0.87
N ILE A 119 -8.22 -4.93 1.10
CA ILE A 119 -7.66 -5.81 0.08
C ILE A 119 -8.13 -7.22 0.41
N GLU A 120 -8.83 -7.84 -0.54
CA GLU A 120 -9.30 -9.22 -0.42
C GLU A 120 -8.75 -10.03 -1.59
N LEU A 121 -7.87 -10.98 -1.29
CA LEU A 121 -7.25 -11.86 -2.28
C LEU A 121 -7.86 -13.26 -2.19
N ARG A 122 -8.09 -13.89 -3.35
CA ARG A 122 -8.63 -15.27 -3.44
C ARG A 122 -7.54 -16.33 -3.56
N GLY A 123 -6.30 -15.95 -3.38
CA GLY A 123 -5.13 -16.80 -3.51
C GLY A 123 -3.86 -15.96 -3.64
N ALA A 124 -2.80 -16.58 -4.10
CA ALA A 124 -1.56 -15.87 -4.41
C ALA A 124 -1.72 -15.06 -5.70
N GLU A 125 -1.49 -13.75 -5.61
CA GLU A 125 -1.56 -12.81 -6.73
C GLU A 125 -0.16 -12.38 -7.16
N SER A 126 0.08 -12.42 -8.47
CA SER A 126 1.34 -11.91 -9.03
C SER A 126 1.34 -10.39 -9.06
N LEU A 127 2.44 -9.78 -8.60
CA LEU A 127 2.64 -8.33 -8.73
C LEU A 127 3.00 -7.88 -10.15
N GLU A 128 3.21 -8.82 -11.08
CA GLU A 128 3.34 -8.49 -12.51
C GLU A 128 1.99 -8.11 -13.13
N HIS A 129 0.91 -8.77 -12.67
CA HIS A 129 -0.44 -8.56 -13.17
C HIS A 129 -1.44 -8.41 -12.03
N PRO A 130 -1.35 -7.33 -11.22
CA PRO A 130 -2.15 -7.18 -10.03
C PRO A 130 -3.65 -7.05 -10.35
N GLN A 131 -4.47 -7.79 -9.59
CA GLN A 131 -5.93 -7.76 -9.70
C GLN A 131 -6.51 -6.62 -8.86
N LEU A 132 -6.68 -5.44 -9.44
CA LEU A 132 -7.18 -4.25 -8.73
C LEU A 132 -8.64 -4.36 -8.24
N ASN A 133 -9.43 -5.25 -8.82
CA ASN A 133 -10.81 -5.49 -8.40
C ASN A 133 -10.92 -6.07 -6.98
N ALA A 134 -9.81 -6.52 -6.39
CA ALA A 134 -9.70 -6.96 -5.01
C ALA A 134 -9.50 -5.80 -4.02
N ILE A 135 -9.32 -4.55 -4.50
CA ILE A 135 -9.07 -3.38 -3.65
C ILE A 135 -10.32 -2.53 -3.57
N ILE A 136 -10.75 -2.26 -2.35
CA ILE A 136 -11.90 -1.41 -2.01
C ILE A 136 -11.40 -0.27 -1.12
N VAL A 137 -11.72 0.96 -1.45
CA VAL A 137 -11.37 2.15 -0.67
C VAL A 137 -12.67 2.82 -0.21
N ASN A 138 -12.86 2.96 1.10
CA ASN A 138 -14.07 3.55 1.70
C ASN A 138 -15.36 3.01 1.09
N ASN A 139 -15.48 1.67 0.96
CA ASN A 139 -16.60 0.93 0.37
C ASN A 139 -16.80 1.17 -1.15
N GLN A 140 -15.84 1.77 -1.84
CA GLN A 140 -15.87 1.94 -3.30
C GLN A 140 -14.78 1.10 -3.95
N PRO A 141 -15.09 0.26 -4.94
CA PRO A 141 -14.08 -0.50 -5.65
C PRO A 141 -13.14 0.45 -6.42
N VAL A 142 -11.87 0.11 -6.41
CA VAL A 142 -10.87 0.84 -7.19
C VAL A 142 -11.16 0.70 -8.69
N PRO A 143 -11.12 1.80 -9.46
CA PRO A 143 -11.33 1.75 -10.90
C PRO A 143 -10.34 0.82 -11.59
N LYS A 144 -10.82 -0.02 -12.53
CA LYS A 144 -9.99 -1.00 -13.26
C LYS A 144 -8.81 -0.36 -14.02
N ASN A 145 -8.97 0.90 -14.43
CA ASN A 145 -7.94 1.64 -15.17
C ASN A 145 -6.98 2.43 -14.26
N LEU A 146 -7.06 2.26 -12.93
CA LEU A 146 -6.21 2.99 -11.97
C LEU A 146 -4.72 2.82 -12.28
N LEU A 147 -4.28 1.64 -12.67
CA LEU A 147 -2.87 1.38 -12.98
C LEU A 147 -2.35 2.24 -14.15
N GLY A 148 -3.22 2.62 -15.07
CA GLY A 148 -2.88 3.52 -16.18
C GLY A 148 -2.85 5.00 -15.79
N TRP A 149 -3.27 5.38 -14.57
CA TRP A 149 -3.24 6.76 -14.13
C TRP A 149 -1.79 7.21 -13.91
N LYS A 150 -1.51 8.45 -14.30
CA LYS A 150 -0.17 9.02 -14.20
C LYS A 150 -0.05 9.94 -12.99
N TYR A 151 1.02 9.75 -12.23
CA TYR A 151 1.47 10.67 -11.20
C TYR A 151 2.91 11.06 -11.51
N ARG A 152 3.22 12.35 -11.61
CA ARG A 152 4.56 12.86 -11.94
C ARG A 152 5.18 12.20 -13.19
N SER A 153 4.48 12.09 -14.30
CA SER A 153 4.94 11.48 -15.55
C SER A 153 5.03 9.94 -15.60
N LYS A 154 4.94 9.21 -14.48
CA LYS A 154 4.92 7.75 -14.44
C LYS A 154 3.50 7.22 -14.22
N GLN A 155 3.19 6.05 -14.76
CA GLN A 155 1.94 5.34 -14.44
C GLN A 155 2.02 4.72 -13.05
N LEU A 156 0.88 4.48 -12.40
CA LEU A 156 0.86 3.79 -11.11
C LEU A 156 1.40 2.36 -11.23
N ALA A 157 1.21 1.71 -12.38
CA ALA A 157 1.82 0.42 -12.68
C ALA A 157 3.35 0.46 -12.58
N ASP A 158 3.98 1.56 -13.04
CA ASP A 158 5.45 1.70 -13.00
C ASP A 158 5.95 1.80 -11.55
N TYR A 159 5.21 2.48 -10.66
CA TYR A 159 5.56 2.54 -9.23
C TYR A 159 5.44 1.18 -8.55
N ILE A 160 4.42 0.38 -8.90
CA ILE A 160 4.28 -0.98 -8.38
C ILE A 160 5.43 -1.86 -8.86
N ALA A 161 5.81 -1.74 -10.15
CA ALA A 161 6.94 -2.47 -10.71
C ALA A 161 8.26 -2.09 -10.03
N GLU A 162 8.51 -0.81 -9.81
CA GLU A 162 9.70 -0.34 -9.08
C GLU A 162 9.73 -0.88 -7.64
N TYR A 163 8.59 -0.86 -6.94
CA TYR A 163 8.50 -1.42 -5.59
C TYR A 163 8.79 -2.92 -5.59
N ARG A 164 8.16 -3.67 -6.50
CA ARG A 164 8.41 -5.10 -6.71
C ARG A 164 9.89 -5.38 -6.92
N ASP A 165 10.53 -4.64 -7.83
CA ASP A 165 11.93 -4.86 -8.20
C ASP A 165 12.90 -4.47 -7.06
N ASN A 166 12.61 -3.38 -6.33
CA ASN A 166 13.42 -2.93 -5.21
C ASN A 166 13.39 -3.89 -4.00
N TYR A 167 12.25 -4.54 -3.77
CA TYR A 167 12.08 -5.45 -2.64
C TYR A 167 12.09 -6.93 -3.02
N GLY A 168 12.17 -7.23 -4.33
CA GLY A 168 12.24 -8.59 -4.85
C GLY A 168 10.97 -9.43 -4.61
N VAL A 169 9.82 -8.77 -4.40
CA VAL A 169 8.54 -9.46 -4.17
C VAL A 169 7.91 -9.87 -5.50
N GLY A 170 7.67 -11.16 -5.68
CA GLY A 170 7.01 -11.73 -6.86
C GLY A 170 5.51 -11.91 -6.68
N THR A 171 5.09 -12.46 -5.55
CA THR A 171 3.68 -12.71 -5.25
C THR A 171 3.28 -12.25 -3.85
N ILE A 172 2.00 -11.93 -3.73
CA ILE A 172 1.34 -11.55 -2.48
C ILE A 172 0.12 -12.45 -2.27
N GLU A 173 -0.09 -12.90 -1.04
CA GLU A 173 -1.24 -13.71 -0.63
C GLU A 173 -1.71 -13.22 0.74
N ILE A 174 -3.02 -13.23 0.97
CA ILE A 174 -3.60 -13.00 2.29
C ILE A 174 -4.37 -14.26 2.65
N ARG A 175 -3.92 -14.96 3.69
CA ARG A 175 -4.50 -16.22 4.12
C ARG A 175 -4.31 -16.44 5.62
N ASP A 176 -5.33 -16.98 6.27
CA ASP A 176 -5.30 -17.38 7.69
C ASP A 176 -4.85 -16.25 8.63
N GLY A 177 -5.29 -15.00 8.34
CA GLY A 177 -4.93 -13.84 9.14
C GLY A 177 -3.51 -13.33 8.96
N LYS A 178 -2.83 -13.73 7.87
CA LYS A 178 -1.46 -13.34 7.56
C LYS A 178 -1.33 -12.79 6.15
N LEU A 179 -0.39 -11.86 5.98
CA LEU A 179 0.14 -11.45 4.71
C LEU A 179 1.36 -12.30 4.37
N ILE A 180 1.33 -12.98 3.24
CA ILE A 180 2.41 -13.85 2.77
C ILE A 180 3.02 -13.23 1.52
N LEU A 181 4.31 -12.94 1.56
CA LEU A 181 5.07 -12.45 0.43
C LEU A 181 6.07 -13.52 0.00
N ARG A 182 6.18 -13.75 -1.31
CA ARG A 182 7.19 -14.65 -1.87
C ARG A 182 8.09 -13.87 -2.82
N SER A 183 9.36 -14.23 -2.84
CA SER A 183 10.31 -13.68 -3.80
C SER A 183 9.92 -14.05 -5.24
N ARG A 184 10.43 -13.29 -6.19
CA ARG A 184 10.39 -13.69 -7.59
C ARG A 184 11.21 -15.00 -7.72
N SER A 185 10.63 -16.04 -8.30
CA SER A 185 11.40 -17.17 -8.83
C SER A 185 11.72 -16.84 -10.29
N ASP A 186 13.00 -16.81 -10.60
CA ASP A 186 13.48 -16.76 -11.99
C ASP A 186 13.10 -18.01 -12.75
#